data_f1df5f3a058be94a1157c20da96bef7a
#
_entry.id   f1df5f3a058be94a1157c20da96bef7a
#
_cell.length_a   1.000
_cell.length_b   1.000
_cell.length_c   1.000
_cell.angle_alpha   90.00
_cell.angle_beta   90.00
_cell.angle_gamma   90.00
#
_symmetry.space_group_name_H-M   'P 1'
#
loop_
_entity.id
_entity.type
_entity.pdbx_description
1 polymer ?
#
loop_
_entity_poly.entity_id
_entity_poly.type
_entity_poly.pdbx_seq_one_letter_code
_entity_poly.pdbx_strand_id
1 'polypeptide(L)'
;SLRCDGRVWVPKKKNDQRKATEIPEEERDYYLERIYPAFGNLVPRDVASRRAKEVCDEGRGIGPTGFAVYLDFQKAIEEKGEDFIREKYGNLFDMYQNITDENPYKTPMKIYPAVHYTMGGLWVDYNLMTTVKGLFSIGESNFSDHGANRLGASALMQGLADGYFVVPH
;
A
#
# COMPACT_ATOMS: atom_id res chain seq x y z
N SER A 1 1.70 2.60 -2.19
CA SER A 1 0.70 3.69 -2.11
C SER A 1 -0.34 3.47 -3.19
N LEU A 2 -1.63 3.44 -2.84
CA LEU A 2 -2.75 3.34 -3.79
C LEU A 2 -2.97 4.62 -4.62
N ARG A 3 -2.18 5.67 -4.39
CA ARG A 3 -2.16 6.88 -5.22
C ARG A 3 -1.42 6.62 -6.52
N CYS A 4 -2.01 5.82 -7.38
CA CYS A 4 -1.48 5.47 -8.69
C CYS A 4 -2.61 5.52 -9.73
N ASP A 5 -2.26 5.29 -10.99
CA ASP A 5 -3.23 5.24 -12.08
C ASP A 5 -4.06 3.93 -12.09
N GLY A 6 -3.73 2.98 -11.21
CA GLY A 6 -4.48 1.74 -11.05
C GLY A 6 -5.78 1.91 -10.28
N ARG A 7 -6.76 1.06 -10.58
CA ARG A 7 -8.07 0.98 -9.92
C ARG A 7 -8.12 -0.25 -9.03
N VAL A 8 -8.75 -0.13 -7.86
CA VAL A 8 -8.89 -1.26 -6.92
C VAL A 8 -10.30 -1.80 -6.97
N TRP A 9 -10.42 -3.13 -7.08
CA TRP A 9 -11.72 -3.77 -7.11
C TRP A 9 -11.70 -5.20 -6.51
N VAL A 10 -12.86 -5.71 -6.20
CA VAL A 10 -13.13 -7.11 -5.82
C VAL A 10 -14.34 -7.62 -6.59
N PRO A 11 -14.54 -8.94 -6.70
CA PRO A 11 -15.81 -9.49 -7.21
C PRO A 11 -16.99 -9.02 -6.35
N LYS A 12 -18.14 -8.76 -6.95
CA LYS A 12 -19.39 -8.51 -6.21
C LYS A 12 -19.85 -9.76 -5.47
N LYS A 13 -19.60 -10.93 -6.03
CA LYS A 13 -19.97 -12.23 -5.46
C LYS A 13 -18.96 -12.64 -4.40
N LYS A 14 -19.45 -13.14 -3.27
CA LYS A 14 -18.61 -13.72 -2.21
C LYS A 14 -17.98 -15.03 -2.66
N ASN A 15 -16.77 -15.30 -2.20
CA ASN A 15 -16.01 -16.53 -2.47
C ASN A 15 -15.88 -16.83 -3.97
N ASP A 16 -15.73 -15.81 -4.79
CA ASP A 16 -15.53 -15.97 -6.23
C ASP A 16 -14.08 -16.40 -6.50
N GLN A 17 -13.90 -17.58 -7.06
CA GLN A 17 -12.59 -18.16 -7.35
C GLN A 17 -12.18 -18.03 -8.83
N ARG A 18 -12.98 -17.30 -9.63
CA ARG A 18 -12.64 -17.04 -11.05
C ARG A 18 -11.39 -16.17 -11.15
N LYS A 19 -10.67 -16.31 -12.25
CA LYS A 19 -9.55 -15.40 -12.55
C LYS A 19 -10.09 -13.99 -12.86
N ALA A 20 -9.27 -12.97 -12.63
CA ALA A 20 -9.65 -11.59 -12.89
C ALA A 20 -10.19 -11.37 -14.31
N THR A 21 -9.58 -12.03 -15.30
CA THR A 21 -9.97 -11.96 -16.72
C THR A 21 -11.30 -12.62 -17.05
N GLU A 22 -11.81 -13.48 -16.18
CA GLU A 22 -13.09 -14.19 -16.33
C GLU A 22 -14.25 -13.43 -15.67
N ILE A 23 -13.95 -12.38 -14.89
CA ILE A 23 -14.95 -11.57 -14.19
C ILE A 23 -15.27 -10.34 -15.03
N PRO A 24 -16.49 -10.26 -15.60
CA PRO A 24 -16.87 -9.13 -16.43
C PRO A 24 -16.98 -7.84 -15.61
N GLU A 25 -16.89 -6.68 -16.27
CA GLU A 25 -16.84 -5.36 -15.61
C GLU A 25 -18.06 -5.11 -14.72
N GLU A 26 -19.25 -5.54 -15.13
CA GLU A 26 -20.49 -5.40 -14.38
C GLU A 26 -20.52 -6.20 -13.06
N GLU A 27 -19.69 -7.24 -12.94
CA GLU A 27 -19.54 -8.04 -11.71
C GLU A 27 -18.39 -7.57 -10.81
N ARG A 28 -17.66 -6.54 -11.22
CA ARG A 28 -16.59 -5.92 -10.42
C ARG A 28 -17.15 -4.85 -9.49
N ASP A 29 -16.71 -4.84 -8.25
CA ASP A 29 -17.01 -3.75 -7.30
C ASP A 29 -15.76 -2.89 -7.10
N TYR A 30 -15.75 -1.72 -7.70
CA TYR A 30 -14.76 -0.67 -7.47
C TYR A 30 -15.10 0.05 -6.17
N TYR A 31 -14.95 -0.63 -5.07
CA TYR A 31 -15.46 -0.24 -3.75
C TYR A 31 -14.96 1.13 -3.26
N LEU A 32 -13.73 1.53 -3.59
CA LEU A 32 -13.24 2.87 -3.24
C LEU A 32 -13.97 3.97 -4.02
N GLU A 33 -14.19 3.76 -5.32
CA GLU A 33 -14.91 4.72 -6.16
C GLU A 33 -16.39 4.82 -5.76
N ARG A 34 -17.00 3.69 -5.39
CA ARG A 34 -18.39 3.62 -4.92
C ARG A 34 -18.59 4.31 -3.57
N ILE A 35 -17.69 4.09 -2.61
CA ILE A 35 -17.81 4.62 -1.24
C ILE A 35 -17.35 6.09 -1.19
N TYR A 36 -16.35 6.46 -1.97
CA TYR A 36 -15.74 7.79 -1.99
C TYR A 36 -15.72 8.39 -3.40
N PRO A 37 -16.89 8.77 -3.96
CA PRO A 37 -16.98 9.21 -5.36
C PRO A 37 -16.09 10.43 -5.69
N ALA A 38 -15.85 11.31 -4.70
CA ALA A 38 -15.02 12.51 -4.90
C ALA A 38 -13.52 12.22 -4.96
N PHE A 39 -13.07 11.10 -4.39
CA PHE A 39 -11.64 10.77 -4.28
C PHE A 39 -11.27 9.47 -5.01
N GLY A 40 -12.22 8.54 -5.12
CA GLY A 40 -12.00 7.24 -5.75
C GLY A 40 -10.76 6.53 -5.17
N ASN A 41 -9.87 6.11 -6.06
CA ASN A 41 -8.60 5.46 -5.67
C ASN A 41 -7.54 6.43 -5.09
N LEU A 42 -7.85 7.73 -5.00
CA LEU A 42 -6.96 8.74 -4.42
C LEU A 42 -7.19 8.99 -2.92
N VAL A 43 -8.08 8.24 -2.28
CA VAL A 43 -8.28 8.30 -0.83
C VAL A 43 -6.97 8.09 -0.07
N PRO A 44 -6.84 8.60 1.16
CA PRO A 44 -5.68 8.35 2.01
C PRO A 44 -5.40 6.85 2.15
N ARG A 45 -4.12 6.47 2.21
CA ARG A 45 -3.69 5.05 2.20
C ARG A 45 -4.25 4.24 3.37
N ASP A 46 -4.41 4.85 4.53
CA ASP A 46 -5.00 4.21 5.72
C ASP A 46 -6.47 3.89 5.51
N VAL A 47 -7.22 4.79 4.86
CA VAL A 47 -8.62 4.55 4.44
C VAL A 47 -8.68 3.41 3.44
N ALA A 48 -7.86 3.45 2.38
CA ALA A 48 -7.82 2.41 1.37
C ALA A 48 -7.45 1.04 1.96
N SER A 49 -6.49 1.00 2.90
CA SER A 49 -6.07 -0.24 3.57
C SER A 49 -7.19 -0.84 4.42
N ARG A 50 -7.89 -0.02 5.21
CA ARG A 50 -9.05 -0.47 6.01
C ARG A 50 -10.16 -1.02 5.12
N ARG A 51 -10.49 -0.31 4.02
CA ARG A 51 -11.52 -0.78 3.08
C ARG A 51 -11.13 -2.07 2.38
N ALA A 52 -9.85 -2.24 2.00
CA ALA A 52 -9.38 -3.50 1.44
C ALA A 52 -9.54 -4.66 2.45
N LYS A 53 -9.22 -4.43 3.72
CA LYS A 53 -9.46 -5.44 4.77
C LYS A 53 -10.95 -5.75 4.94
N GLU A 54 -11.80 -4.75 5.03
CA GLU A 54 -13.25 -4.92 5.20
C GLU A 54 -13.88 -5.77 4.09
N VAL A 55 -13.56 -5.51 2.82
CA VAL A 55 -14.10 -6.31 1.71
C VAL A 55 -13.59 -7.75 1.71
N CYS A 56 -12.38 -7.98 2.20
CA CYS A 56 -11.88 -9.33 2.43
C CYS A 56 -12.63 -10.04 3.56
N ASP A 57 -12.84 -9.35 4.69
CA ASP A 57 -13.60 -9.87 5.85
C ASP A 57 -15.08 -10.18 5.49
N GLU A 58 -15.65 -9.45 4.52
CA GLU A 58 -16.97 -9.74 3.96
C GLU A 58 -17.01 -11.03 3.10
N GLY A 59 -15.87 -11.66 2.86
CA GLY A 59 -15.75 -12.85 2.01
C GLY A 59 -15.68 -12.54 0.51
N ARG A 60 -15.34 -11.31 0.12
CA ARG A 60 -15.13 -10.89 -1.27
C ARG A 60 -13.66 -10.78 -1.66
N GLY A 61 -12.77 -11.08 -0.73
CA GLY A 61 -11.34 -11.17 -1.01
C GLY A 61 -11.02 -12.29 -1.99
N ILE A 62 -9.93 -12.13 -2.70
CA ILE A 62 -9.46 -13.03 -3.75
C ILE A 62 -8.21 -13.81 -3.34
N GLY A 63 -7.83 -14.76 -4.19
CA GLY A 63 -6.69 -15.63 -3.94
C GLY A 63 -6.98 -16.77 -2.97
N PRO A 64 -6.01 -17.67 -2.74
CA PRO A 64 -6.23 -18.90 -1.97
C PRO A 64 -6.65 -18.66 -0.52
N THR A 65 -6.23 -17.55 0.05
CA THR A 65 -6.53 -17.18 1.44
C THR A 65 -7.75 -16.26 1.58
N GLY A 66 -8.26 -15.70 0.48
CA GLY A 66 -9.28 -14.66 0.51
C GLY A 66 -8.80 -13.31 1.06
N PHE A 67 -7.49 -13.13 1.27
CA PHE A 67 -6.89 -11.91 1.80
C PHE A 67 -6.15 -11.11 0.73
N ALA A 68 -6.81 -10.86 -0.41
CA ALA A 68 -6.29 -9.95 -1.41
C ALA A 68 -7.42 -9.21 -2.14
N VAL A 69 -7.07 -8.10 -2.77
CA VAL A 69 -7.91 -7.33 -3.68
C VAL A 69 -7.16 -7.11 -4.98
N TYR A 70 -7.86 -6.90 -6.08
CA TYR A 70 -7.23 -6.58 -7.36
C TYR A 70 -6.81 -5.11 -7.42
N LEU A 71 -5.60 -4.87 -7.92
CA LEU A 71 -5.11 -3.56 -8.37
C LEU A 71 -4.91 -3.64 -9.89
N ASP A 72 -5.76 -2.95 -10.64
CA ASP A 72 -5.94 -3.07 -12.07
C ASP A 72 -5.46 -1.82 -12.80
N PHE A 73 -4.57 -1.99 -13.77
CA PHE A 73 -4.04 -0.93 -14.61
C PHE A 73 -4.58 -0.97 -16.04
N GLN A 74 -5.48 -1.91 -16.39
CA GLN A 74 -5.92 -2.10 -17.77
C GLN A 74 -6.51 -0.82 -18.36
N LYS A 75 -7.38 -0.15 -17.63
CA LYS A 75 -7.96 1.12 -18.08
C LYS A 75 -6.91 2.23 -18.27
N ALA A 76 -5.94 2.31 -17.37
CA ALA A 76 -4.86 3.29 -17.49
C ALA A 76 -3.95 2.99 -18.70
N ILE A 77 -3.72 1.71 -19.01
CA ILE A 77 -2.96 1.27 -20.19
C ILE A 77 -3.73 1.64 -21.47
N GLU A 78 -5.05 1.41 -21.50
CA GLU A 78 -5.90 1.79 -22.65
C GLU A 78 -5.94 3.31 -22.89
N GLU A 79 -6.04 4.11 -21.82
CA GLU A 79 -6.16 5.56 -21.89
C GLU A 79 -4.83 6.30 -22.17
N LYS A 80 -3.72 5.81 -21.58
CA LYS A 80 -2.43 6.51 -21.57
C LYS A 80 -1.33 5.82 -22.39
N GLY A 81 -1.55 4.58 -22.76
CA GLY A 81 -0.59 3.73 -23.46
C GLY A 81 0.31 2.93 -22.49
N GLU A 82 0.75 1.76 -22.98
CA GLU A 82 1.63 0.88 -22.21
C GLU A 82 2.99 1.53 -21.90
N ASP A 83 3.56 2.28 -22.86
CA ASP A 83 4.87 2.93 -22.68
C ASP A 83 4.86 3.93 -21.51
N PHE A 84 3.81 4.73 -21.37
CA PHE A 84 3.65 5.65 -20.24
C PHE A 84 3.59 4.89 -18.90
N ILE A 85 2.83 3.80 -18.86
CA ILE A 85 2.72 2.97 -17.65
C ILE A 85 4.05 2.28 -17.35
N ARG A 86 4.78 1.83 -18.38
CA ARG A 86 6.10 1.20 -18.26
C ARG A 86 7.14 2.18 -17.70
N GLU A 87 7.19 3.38 -18.21
CA GLU A 87 8.10 4.42 -17.72
C GLU A 87 7.85 4.71 -16.22
N LYS A 88 6.58 4.79 -15.84
CA LYS A 88 6.19 5.20 -14.47
C LYS A 88 6.19 4.06 -13.45
N TYR A 89 5.81 2.85 -13.85
CA TYR A 89 5.58 1.72 -12.95
C TYR A 89 6.35 0.44 -13.34
N GLY A 90 7.17 0.45 -14.38
CA GLY A 90 7.85 -0.74 -14.91
C GLY A 90 8.59 -1.51 -13.84
N ASN A 91 9.39 -0.85 -13.00
CA ASN A 91 10.12 -1.50 -11.91
C ASN A 91 9.18 -2.23 -10.92
N LEU A 92 8.00 -1.67 -10.64
CA LEU A 92 7.02 -2.32 -9.77
C LEU A 92 6.42 -3.55 -10.45
N PHE A 93 6.12 -3.45 -11.75
CA PHE A 93 5.55 -4.55 -12.52
C PHE A 93 6.54 -5.69 -12.69
N ASP A 94 7.79 -5.38 -13.00
CA ASP A 94 8.87 -6.38 -13.10
C ASP A 94 9.10 -7.10 -11.76
N MET A 95 9.11 -6.34 -10.65
CA MET A 95 9.22 -6.93 -9.32
C MET A 95 8.04 -7.87 -9.01
N TYR A 96 6.81 -7.43 -9.30
CA TYR A 96 5.62 -8.27 -9.09
C TYR A 96 5.67 -9.53 -9.95
N GLN A 97 6.00 -9.39 -11.24
CA GLN A 97 6.12 -10.52 -12.17
C GLN A 97 7.20 -11.50 -11.74
N ASN A 98 8.35 -11.03 -11.26
CA ASN A 98 9.44 -11.90 -10.77
C ASN A 98 9.03 -12.71 -9.52
N ILE A 99 8.11 -12.17 -8.70
CA ILE A 99 7.64 -12.85 -7.48
C ILE A 99 6.49 -13.80 -7.77
N THR A 100 5.57 -13.43 -8.66
CA THR A 100 4.27 -14.12 -8.84
C THR A 100 4.14 -14.88 -10.14
N ASP A 101 5.05 -14.66 -11.12
CA ASP A 101 4.96 -15.13 -12.50
C ASP A 101 3.70 -14.63 -13.25
N GLU A 102 3.05 -13.58 -12.73
CA GLU A 102 1.89 -12.92 -13.35
C GLU A 102 2.30 -11.59 -13.98
N ASN A 103 1.90 -11.36 -15.23
CA ASN A 103 2.21 -10.13 -15.95
C ASN A 103 1.18 -9.01 -15.67
N PRO A 104 1.55 -7.93 -14.96
CA PRO A 104 0.63 -6.84 -14.59
C PRO A 104 0.09 -6.03 -15.78
N TYR A 105 0.75 -6.09 -16.93
CA TYR A 105 0.24 -5.46 -18.16
C TYR A 105 -0.98 -6.19 -18.74
N LYS A 106 -1.20 -7.46 -18.36
CA LYS A 106 -2.27 -8.31 -18.89
C LYS A 106 -3.31 -8.70 -17.85
N THR A 107 -2.90 -8.77 -16.58
CA THR A 107 -3.77 -9.22 -15.47
C THR A 107 -3.61 -8.30 -14.28
N PRO A 108 -4.69 -7.98 -13.56
CA PRO A 108 -4.60 -7.19 -12.34
C PRO A 108 -3.70 -7.83 -11.29
N MET A 109 -2.91 -7.00 -10.60
CA MET A 109 -2.11 -7.45 -9.45
C MET A 109 -3.00 -7.76 -8.26
N LYS A 110 -2.59 -8.74 -7.45
CA LYS A 110 -3.21 -9.06 -6.17
C LYS A 110 -2.45 -8.35 -5.06
N ILE A 111 -3.13 -7.49 -4.29
CA ILE A 111 -2.53 -6.73 -3.21
C ILE A 111 -3.34 -6.90 -1.92
N TYR A 112 -2.66 -6.78 -0.78
CA TYR A 112 -3.28 -6.77 0.54
C TYR A 112 -2.54 -5.80 1.48
N PRO A 113 -3.25 -5.15 2.43
CA PRO A 113 -2.60 -4.34 3.45
C PRO A 113 -1.68 -5.18 4.33
N ALA A 114 -0.48 -4.68 4.57
CA ALA A 114 0.48 -5.28 5.47
C ALA A 114 0.98 -4.25 6.48
N VAL A 115 1.42 -4.72 7.63
CA VAL A 115 2.12 -3.87 8.61
C VAL A 115 3.39 -3.33 7.95
N HIS A 116 3.54 -2.01 7.96
CA HIS A 116 4.65 -1.34 7.28
C HIS A 116 5.52 -0.53 8.23
N TYR A 117 4.93 0.06 9.26
CA TYR A 117 5.62 0.94 10.20
C TYR A 117 4.93 0.91 11.56
N THR A 118 5.73 0.84 12.64
CA THR A 118 5.24 0.91 14.00
C THR A 118 5.39 2.33 14.53
N MET A 119 4.26 2.97 14.89
CA MET A 119 4.27 4.23 15.63
C MET A 119 4.46 3.94 17.12
N GLY A 120 5.49 4.51 17.70
CA GLY A 120 5.91 4.25 19.07
C GLY A 120 7.24 3.50 19.11
N GLY A 121 7.75 3.25 20.28
CA GLY A 121 9.06 2.63 20.46
C GLY A 121 9.71 3.03 21.78
N LEU A 122 11.05 2.98 21.83
CA LEU A 122 11.81 3.37 23.00
C LEU A 122 11.69 4.87 23.25
N TRP A 123 11.50 5.23 24.51
CA TRP A 123 11.60 6.65 24.90
C TRP A 123 13.03 7.16 24.70
N VAL A 124 13.18 8.37 24.18
CA VAL A 124 14.45 9.07 24.02
C VAL A 124 14.28 10.55 24.40
N ASP A 125 15.36 11.17 24.84
CA ASP A 125 15.44 12.62 24.99
C ASP A 125 15.69 13.33 23.64
N TYR A 126 15.86 14.64 23.66
CA TYR A 126 16.13 15.42 22.45
C TYR A 126 17.47 15.10 21.77
N ASN A 127 18.39 14.43 22.46
CA ASN A 127 19.66 13.95 21.92
C ASN A 127 19.55 12.47 21.48
N LEU A 128 18.35 11.91 21.43
CA LEU A 128 18.05 10.51 21.06
C LEU A 128 18.65 9.48 22.02
N MET A 129 19.07 9.90 23.23
CA MET A 129 19.54 8.99 24.25
C MET A 129 18.36 8.41 25.03
N THR A 130 18.37 7.09 25.26
CA THR A 130 17.37 6.39 26.05
C THR A 130 17.58 6.64 27.55
N THR A 131 16.74 6.06 28.41
CA THR A 131 16.95 6.06 29.86
C THR A 131 18.22 5.32 30.30
N VAL A 132 18.82 4.53 29.40
CA VAL A 132 20.12 3.88 29.62
C VAL A 132 21.22 4.79 29.08
N LYS A 133 22.08 5.27 29.96
CA LYS A 133 23.18 6.18 29.59
C LYS A 133 24.11 5.55 28.54
N GLY A 134 24.33 6.29 27.45
CA GLY A 134 25.15 5.86 26.32
C GLY A 134 24.44 4.97 25.30
N LEU A 135 23.16 4.66 25.51
CA LEU A 135 22.33 3.94 24.53
C LEU A 135 21.41 4.93 23.81
N PHE A 136 21.55 5.00 22.48
CA PHE A 136 20.75 5.84 21.60
C PHE A 136 19.78 4.99 20.77
N SER A 137 18.60 5.54 20.46
CA SER A 137 17.62 4.90 19.59
C SER A 137 17.18 5.89 18.53
N ILE A 138 17.34 5.53 17.25
CA ILE A 138 17.07 6.39 16.10
C ILE A 138 16.02 5.79 15.18
N GLY A 139 15.35 6.63 14.37
CA GLY A 139 14.38 6.22 13.38
C GLY A 139 13.17 5.52 14.00
N GLU A 140 12.68 4.47 13.36
CA GLU A 140 11.46 3.76 13.76
C GLU A 140 11.53 3.10 15.14
N SER A 141 12.72 2.85 15.67
CA SER A 141 12.90 2.20 16.97
C SER A 141 12.63 3.13 18.17
N ASN A 142 12.64 4.45 17.99
CA ASN A 142 12.27 5.38 19.02
C ASN A 142 10.77 5.73 18.98
N PHE A 143 10.24 6.32 20.07
CA PHE A 143 8.80 6.64 20.15
C PHE A 143 8.32 7.69 19.15
N SER A 144 9.20 8.40 18.53
CA SER A 144 9.07 9.38 17.48
C SER A 144 7.94 10.42 17.64
N ASP A 145 8.02 11.46 16.88
CA ASP A 145 7.10 12.61 16.83
C ASP A 145 5.98 12.45 15.76
N HIS A 146 5.79 11.22 15.24
CA HIS A 146 4.77 10.95 14.24
C HIS A 146 3.34 10.86 14.77
N GLY A 147 3.15 10.81 16.08
CA GLY A 147 1.82 10.61 16.68
C GLY A 147 1.19 9.29 16.27
N ALA A 148 -0.12 9.28 16.13
CA ALA A 148 -0.89 8.08 15.80
C ALA A 148 -0.87 7.70 14.30
N ASN A 149 -0.43 8.60 13.41
CA ASN A 149 -0.44 8.35 11.96
C ASN A 149 0.68 9.11 11.25
N ARG A 150 1.67 8.37 10.79
CA ARG A 150 2.84 8.91 10.12
C ARG A 150 2.52 9.41 8.70
N LEU A 151 3.03 10.58 8.34
CA LEU A 151 2.97 11.09 6.97
C LEU A 151 3.85 10.26 6.02
N GLY A 152 3.46 10.21 4.75
CA GLY A 152 4.22 9.51 3.71
C GLY A 152 5.63 10.09 3.59
N ALA A 153 6.63 9.22 3.40
CA ALA A 153 8.05 9.50 3.25
C ALA A 153 8.78 10.05 4.51
N SER A 154 8.08 10.44 5.58
CA SER A 154 8.71 11.02 6.78
C SER A 154 9.57 10.03 7.58
N ALA A 155 9.34 8.72 7.49
CA ALA A 155 10.12 7.72 8.23
C ALA A 155 11.61 7.71 7.87
N LEU A 156 11.92 7.69 6.57
CA LEU A 156 13.32 7.74 6.10
C LEU A 156 13.96 9.10 6.40
N MET A 157 13.19 10.18 6.24
CA MET A 157 13.68 11.53 6.59
C MET A 157 14.05 11.63 8.07
N GLN A 158 13.21 11.11 8.96
CA GLN A 158 13.52 11.06 10.39
C GLN A 158 14.79 10.26 10.66
N GLY A 159 14.88 9.00 10.18
CA GLY A 159 16.05 8.17 10.43
C GLY A 159 17.36 8.79 9.92
N LEU A 160 17.31 9.47 8.77
CA LEU A 160 18.46 10.22 8.23
C LEU A 160 18.80 11.45 9.09
N ALA A 161 17.79 12.22 9.51
CA ALA A 161 18.00 13.38 10.37
C ALA A 161 18.61 12.98 11.71
N ASP A 162 18.05 11.94 12.34
CA ASP A 162 18.54 11.39 13.59
C ASP A 162 20.00 10.96 13.49
N GLY A 163 20.35 10.20 12.45
CA GLY A 163 21.68 9.66 12.27
C GLY A 163 22.73 10.68 11.82
N TYR A 164 22.35 11.70 11.05
CA TYR A 164 23.28 12.68 10.51
C TYR A 164 23.43 13.94 11.35
N PHE A 165 22.36 14.40 12.00
CA PHE A 165 22.36 15.71 12.64
C PHE A 165 22.27 15.66 14.16
N VAL A 166 21.74 14.61 14.76
CA VAL A 166 21.55 14.53 16.22
C VAL A 166 22.60 13.66 16.89
N VAL A 167 22.78 12.42 16.46
CA VAL A 167 23.73 11.48 17.12
C VAL A 167 25.19 11.92 17.05
N PRO A 168 25.70 12.58 15.98
CA PRO A 168 27.10 12.99 15.91
C PRO A 168 27.48 14.17 16.83
N HIS A 169 26.49 14.84 17.43
CA HIS A 169 26.68 15.99 18.31
C HIS A 169 26.43 15.65 19.76
#